data_9393781634556e209235d2d2aa3f2e4c
#
_entry.id   9393781634556e209235d2d2aa3f2e4c
#
_cell.length_a   1.000
_cell.length_b   1.000
_cell.length_c   1.000
_cell.angle_alpha   90.00
_cell.angle_beta   90.00
_cell.angle_gamma   90.00
#
_symmetry.space_group_name_H-M   'P 1'
#
loop_
_entity.id
_entity.type
_entity.pdbx_description
1 polymer ?
#
loop_
_entity_poly.entity_id
_entity_poly.type
_entity_poly.pdbx_seq_one_letter_code
_entity_poly.pdbx_strand_id
1 'polypeptide(L)'
;GAHVFLEKPIAESVEEAKEIVDLARKNNLKLVIGYILRVHPSWMKFIEVAQDLGKPLVMRMNLNQQSSGKNWETHKCLMNSMSPIVDCGVHYVDVMCQMTRSKPVRVSAIGARLSEELNEGMYNYGKLQVSFEDGAVGWYEAGWGPMMSEVAFFVKDVVGPKGCVSIAGMKDGEETDDVDAHSKAESIKLHHAELNDNGEFAKQDEIIDCADEPDHDGLCYREQEVFLNAITNDVDLSDHMDDAVNSLRIVLAADEAFKTGKTVDL
;
A
#
# COMPACT_ATOMS: atom_id res chain seq x y z
N GLY A 1 -19.21 -11.68 -20.72
CA GLY A 1 -19.85 -10.49 -20.23
C GLY A 1 -20.28 -10.59 -18.76
N ALA A 2 -19.32 -10.84 -17.83
CA ALA A 2 -19.58 -10.76 -16.40
C ALA A 2 -18.71 -9.63 -15.79
N HIS A 3 -19.24 -8.93 -14.77
CA HIS A 3 -18.44 -8.08 -13.90
C HIS A 3 -17.46 -8.95 -13.13
N VAL A 4 -16.30 -8.43 -12.72
CA VAL A 4 -15.22 -9.20 -12.13
C VAL A 4 -14.74 -8.54 -10.84
N PHE A 5 -14.66 -9.32 -9.76
CA PHE A 5 -13.84 -9.06 -8.60
C PHE A 5 -12.60 -9.97 -8.71
N LEU A 6 -11.41 -9.41 -8.60
CA LEU A 6 -10.15 -10.10 -8.78
C LEU A 6 -9.21 -9.79 -7.61
N GLU A 7 -8.58 -10.83 -7.04
CA GLU A 7 -7.55 -10.64 -6.03
C GLU A 7 -6.30 -9.94 -6.59
N LYS A 8 -5.60 -9.27 -5.69
CA LYS A 8 -4.31 -8.64 -6.01
C LYS A 8 -3.17 -9.69 -6.11
N PRO A 9 -2.14 -9.41 -6.88
CA PRO A 9 -2.02 -8.34 -7.87
C PRO A 9 -2.88 -8.62 -9.10
N ILE A 10 -3.27 -7.60 -9.82
CA ILE A 10 -4.18 -7.70 -10.99
C ILE A 10 -3.67 -8.66 -12.08
N ALA A 11 -2.34 -8.78 -12.24
CA ALA A 11 -1.69 -9.65 -13.23
C ALA A 11 -0.21 -9.90 -12.84
N GLU A 12 0.48 -10.74 -13.60
CA GLU A 12 1.91 -11.01 -13.46
C GLU A 12 2.79 -10.00 -14.23
N SER A 13 2.21 -9.29 -15.20
CA SER A 13 2.89 -8.26 -16.00
C SER A 13 2.03 -7.01 -16.18
N VAL A 14 2.70 -5.89 -16.49
CA VAL A 14 2.03 -4.60 -16.75
C VAL A 14 1.19 -4.68 -18.03
N GLU A 15 1.64 -5.42 -19.02
CA GLU A 15 0.98 -5.62 -20.30
C GLU A 15 -0.35 -6.35 -20.11
N GLU A 16 -0.34 -7.46 -19.35
CA GLU A 16 -1.55 -8.20 -19.01
C GLU A 16 -2.52 -7.37 -18.16
N ALA A 17 -2.01 -6.60 -17.19
CA ALA A 17 -2.84 -5.71 -16.38
C ALA A 17 -3.58 -4.67 -17.25
N LYS A 18 -2.89 -4.07 -18.22
CA LYS A 18 -3.49 -3.14 -19.19
C LYS A 18 -4.54 -3.84 -20.06
N GLU A 19 -4.23 -5.04 -20.54
CA GLU A 19 -5.15 -5.82 -21.36
C GLU A 19 -6.45 -6.15 -20.62
N ILE A 20 -6.36 -6.55 -19.35
CA ILE A 20 -7.51 -6.81 -18.46
C ILE A 20 -8.35 -5.54 -18.28
N VAL A 21 -7.72 -4.42 -17.97
CA VAL A 21 -8.41 -3.13 -17.78
C VAL A 21 -9.07 -2.66 -19.08
N ASP A 22 -8.38 -2.73 -20.20
CA ASP A 22 -8.91 -2.32 -21.51
C ASP A 22 -10.09 -3.20 -21.93
N LEU A 23 -10.02 -4.50 -21.62
CA LEU A 23 -11.11 -5.44 -21.89
C LEU A 23 -12.35 -5.12 -21.03
N ALA A 24 -12.17 -4.79 -19.75
CA ALA A 24 -13.24 -4.37 -18.86
C ALA A 24 -13.89 -3.07 -19.36
N ARG A 25 -13.11 -2.06 -19.69
CA ARG A 25 -13.57 -0.76 -20.24
C ARG A 25 -14.31 -0.94 -21.56
N LYS A 26 -13.73 -1.67 -22.51
CA LYS A 26 -14.33 -1.93 -23.84
C LYS A 26 -15.70 -2.58 -23.76
N ASN A 27 -15.92 -3.43 -22.75
CA ASN A 27 -17.18 -4.15 -22.58
C ASN A 27 -18.12 -3.49 -21.56
N ASN A 28 -17.76 -2.32 -21.04
CA ASN A 28 -18.51 -1.61 -19.98
C ASN A 28 -18.79 -2.52 -18.76
N LEU A 29 -17.76 -3.26 -18.32
CA LEU A 29 -17.81 -4.16 -17.18
C LEU A 29 -17.15 -3.53 -15.96
N LYS A 30 -17.71 -3.78 -14.78
CA LYS A 30 -17.07 -3.41 -13.52
C LYS A 30 -15.97 -4.41 -13.20
N LEU A 31 -14.77 -3.89 -12.93
CA LEU A 31 -13.60 -4.62 -12.48
C LEU A 31 -13.13 -4.00 -11.17
N VAL A 32 -13.20 -4.76 -10.09
CA VAL A 32 -12.68 -4.39 -8.78
C VAL A 32 -11.52 -5.30 -8.44
N ILE A 33 -10.41 -4.72 -8.00
CA ILE A 33 -9.25 -5.45 -7.50
C ILE A 33 -9.28 -5.41 -5.98
N GLY A 34 -9.01 -6.55 -5.34
CA GLY A 34 -9.03 -6.74 -3.89
C GLY A 34 -7.91 -5.99 -3.17
N TYR A 35 -8.01 -4.67 -3.10
CA TYR A 35 -7.13 -3.81 -2.31
C TYR A 35 -7.79 -3.51 -0.97
N ILE A 36 -7.62 -4.40 -0.01
CA ILE A 36 -8.32 -4.37 1.27
C ILE A 36 -8.17 -3.03 2.03
N LEU A 37 -7.05 -2.33 1.87
CA LEU A 37 -6.83 -1.00 2.47
C LEU A 37 -7.79 0.07 1.93
N ARG A 38 -8.39 -0.14 0.76
CA ARG A 38 -9.39 0.77 0.18
C ARG A 38 -10.73 0.77 0.91
N VAL A 39 -11.00 -0.27 1.67
CA VAL A 39 -12.25 -0.43 2.45
C VAL A 39 -12.01 -0.39 3.96
N HIS A 40 -10.76 -0.25 4.37
CA HIS A 40 -10.34 -0.15 5.76
C HIS A 40 -10.58 1.28 6.29
N PRO A 41 -11.42 1.50 7.31
CA PRO A 41 -11.85 2.84 7.71
C PRO A 41 -10.73 3.80 8.05
N SER A 42 -9.73 3.35 8.82
CA SER A 42 -8.58 4.19 9.16
C SER A 42 -7.75 4.57 7.95
N TRP A 43 -7.55 3.64 7.00
CA TRP A 43 -6.79 3.91 5.78
C TRP A 43 -7.55 4.86 4.85
N MET A 44 -8.86 4.73 4.73
CA MET A 44 -9.70 5.68 3.99
C MET A 44 -9.55 7.08 4.59
N LYS A 45 -9.62 7.18 5.93
CA LYS A 45 -9.44 8.47 6.62
C LYS A 45 -8.02 9.01 6.51
N PHE A 46 -7.01 8.15 6.58
CA PHE A 46 -5.60 8.50 6.38
C PHE A 46 -5.34 9.08 4.98
N ILE A 47 -5.92 8.46 3.94
CA ILE A 47 -5.84 8.94 2.56
C ILE A 47 -6.53 10.31 2.41
N GLU A 48 -7.75 10.45 2.93
CA GLU A 48 -8.52 11.71 2.91
C GLU A 48 -7.70 12.86 3.51
N VAL A 49 -7.19 12.66 4.73
CA VAL A 49 -6.40 13.69 5.43
C VAL A 49 -5.08 13.98 4.69
N ALA A 50 -4.42 12.95 4.15
CA ALA A 50 -3.18 13.14 3.39
C ALA A 50 -3.38 13.99 2.14
N GLN A 51 -4.52 13.86 1.43
CA GLN A 51 -4.84 14.67 0.26
C GLN A 51 -4.98 16.16 0.61
N ASP A 52 -5.39 16.49 1.84
CA ASP A 52 -5.55 17.88 2.31
C ASP A 52 -4.24 18.55 2.73
N LEU A 53 -3.14 17.82 2.88
CA LEU A 53 -1.83 18.34 3.27
C LEU A 53 -1.15 19.20 2.20
N GLY A 54 -1.72 19.28 1.00
CA GLY A 54 -1.14 19.98 -0.14
C GLY A 54 -0.11 19.12 -0.88
N LYS A 55 0.56 19.71 -1.87
CA LYS A 55 1.51 19.01 -2.73
C LYS A 55 2.84 19.77 -2.81
N PRO A 56 3.98 19.08 -2.99
CA PRO A 56 4.14 17.62 -3.11
C PRO A 56 3.98 16.90 -1.77
N LEU A 57 3.72 15.59 -1.82
CA LEU A 57 3.67 14.72 -0.64
C LEU A 57 4.97 13.90 -0.50
N VAL A 58 5.36 13.62 0.75
CA VAL A 58 6.35 12.61 1.10
C VAL A 58 5.64 11.49 1.84
N MET A 59 5.56 10.31 1.25
CA MET A 59 4.82 9.15 1.76
C MET A 59 5.79 8.07 2.23
N ARG A 60 5.67 7.65 3.49
CA ARG A 60 6.60 6.70 4.13
C ARG A 60 5.81 5.55 4.74
N MET A 61 6.02 4.34 4.25
CA MET A 61 5.26 3.17 4.71
C MET A 61 6.14 1.93 4.77
N ASN A 62 5.84 1.04 5.71
CA ASN A 62 6.49 -0.26 5.77
C ASN A 62 5.55 -1.36 6.25
N LEU A 63 5.93 -2.60 5.96
CA LEU A 63 5.38 -3.80 6.56
C LEU A 63 6.49 -4.85 6.69
N ASN A 64 7.06 -4.96 7.88
CA ASN A 64 7.99 -6.02 8.23
C ASN A 64 7.26 -7.06 9.08
N GLN A 65 7.24 -8.32 8.62
CA GLN A 65 6.53 -9.41 9.28
C GLN A 65 7.52 -10.44 9.80
N GLN A 66 7.62 -10.55 11.12
CA GLN A 66 8.30 -11.67 11.73
C GLN A 66 7.46 -12.93 11.50
N SER A 67 8.07 -13.99 11.03
CA SER A 67 7.36 -15.23 10.76
C SER A 67 8.19 -16.45 11.12
N SER A 68 7.53 -17.44 11.68
CA SER A 68 8.12 -18.72 12.07
C SER A 68 7.18 -19.88 11.75
N GLY A 69 7.67 -21.10 11.84
CA GLY A 69 6.87 -22.32 11.63
C GLY A 69 6.09 -22.27 10.32
N LYS A 70 4.77 -22.50 10.39
CA LYS A 70 3.89 -22.56 9.22
C LYS A 70 3.85 -21.25 8.43
N ASN A 71 3.88 -20.11 9.12
CA ASN A 71 3.87 -18.79 8.48
C ASN A 71 5.16 -18.57 7.68
N TRP A 72 6.31 -19.00 8.20
CA TRP A 72 7.56 -18.93 7.45
C TRP A 72 7.54 -19.84 6.22
N GLU A 73 7.00 -21.06 6.32
CA GLU A 73 6.80 -21.94 5.16
C GLU A 73 5.92 -21.29 4.09
N THR A 74 4.84 -20.62 4.50
CA THR A 74 3.96 -19.88 3.58
C THR A 74 4.72 -18.73 2.88
N HIS A 75 5.47 -17.93 3.63
CA HIS A 75 6.28 -16.85 3.05
C HIS A 75 7.34 -17.38 2.08
N LYS A 76 8.03 -18.47 2.42
CA LYS A 76 8.98 -19.11 1.50
C LYS A 76 8.31 -19.59 0.22
N CYS A 77 7.11 -20.16 0.34
CA CYS A 77 6.35 -20.62 -0.83
C CYS A 77 5.97 -19.44 -1.74
N LEU A 78 5.47 -18.33 -1.19
CA LEU A 78 5.17 -17.11 -1.94
C LEU A 78 6.42 -16.54 -2.62
N MET A 79 7.55 -16.51 -1.91
CA MET A 79 8.83 -16.02 -2.44
C MET A 79 9.48 -16.91 -3.50
N ASN A 80 8.86 -18.03 -3.89
CA ASN A 80 9.29 -18.75 -5.09
C ASN A 80 8.93 -18.00 -6.39
N SER A 81 7.93 -17.12 -6.36
CA SER A 81 7.44 -16.39 -7.53
C SER A 81 7.34 -14.90 -7.34
N MET A 82 7.20 -14.40 -6.09
CA MET A 82 6.82 -13.03 -5.79
C MET A 82 7.62 -12.52 -4.59
N SER A 83 8.17 -11.31 -4.69
CA SER A 83 8.88 -10.69 -3.56
C SER A 83 7.90 -10.09 -2.54
N PRO A 84 8.32 -9.83 -1.28
CA PRO A 84 7.51 -9.09 -0.32
C PRO A 84 7.12 -7.69 -0.81
N ILE A 85 7.95 -7.09 -1.67
CA ILE A 85 7.65 -5.79 -2.30
C ILE A 85 6.48 -5.91 -3.29
N VAL A 86 6.39 -7.00 -4.04
CA VAL A 86 5.28 -7.20 -4.98
C VAL A 86 4.02 -7.63 -4.23
N ASP A 87 4.10 -8.61 -3.34
CA ASP A 87 2.91 -9.16 -2.68
C ASP A 87 2.21 -8.16 -1.74
N CYS A 88 2.95 -7.62 -0.76
CA CYS A 88 2.41 -6.66 0.20
C CYS A 88 2.51 -5.22 -0.31
N GLY A 89 3.60 -4.88 -0.98
CA GLY A 89 3.86 -3.51 -1.42
C GLY A 89 2.82 -2.97 -2.39
N VAL A 90 2.19 -3.83 -3.17
CA VAL A 90 1.13 -3.41 -4.10
C VAL A 90 -0.03 -2.69 -3.39
N HIS A 91 -0.39 -3.07 -2.17
CA HIS A 91 -1.39 -2.36 -1.36
C HIS A 91 -0.94 -0.95 -0.96
N TYR A 92 0.31 -0.81 -0.52
CA TYR A 92 0.85 0.46 -0.02
C TYR A 92 1.14 1.44 -1.14
N VAL A 93 1.64 0.98 -2.28
CA VAL A 93 1.82 1.86 -3.44
C VAL A 93 0.48 2.23 -4.10
N ASP A 94 -0.54 1.38 -3.98
CA ASP A 94 -1.92 1.73 -4.34
C ASP A 94 -2.44 2.89 -3.47
N VAL A 95 -2.21 2.84 -2.16
CA VAL A 95 -2.50 3.96 -1.24
C VAL A 95 -1.75 5.22 -1.64
N MET A 96 -0.46 5.12 -2.01
CA MET A 96 0.30 6.27 -2.51
C MET A 96 -0.31 6.86 -3.78
N CYS A 97 -0.73 6.03 -4.74
CA CYS A 97 -1.42 6.48 -5.95
C CYS A 97 -2.70 7.24 -5.62
N GLN A 98 -3.51 6.72 -4.68
CA GLN A 98 -4.72 7.40 -4.22
C GLN A 98 -4.42 8.75 -3.55
N MET A 99 -3.38 8.87 -2.76
CA MET A 99 -3.02 10.11 -2.06
C MET A 99 -2.54 11.19 -3.02
N THR A 100 -1.68 10.85 -3.98
CA THR A 100 -1.13 11.87 -4.89
C THR A 100 -2.04 12.17 -6.07
N ARG A 101 -2.79 11.18 -6.57
CA ARG A 101 -3.51 11.27 -7.84
C ARG A 101 -2.61 11.73 -8.99
N SER A 102 -1.33 11.37 -8.94
CA SER A 102 -0.30 11.72 -9.91
C SER A 102 0.32 10.47 -10.50
N LYS A 103 0.88 10.56 -11.70
CA LYS A 103 1.50 9.41 -12.37
C LYS A 103 2.87 9.11 -11.76
N PRO A 104 3.18 7.83 -11.50
CA PRO A 104 4.53 7.43 -11.11
C PRO A 104 5.46 7.55 -12.34
N VAL A 105 6.68 8.06 -12.12
CA VAL A 105 7.65 8.31 -13.20
C VAL A 105 8.96 7.56 -13.05
N ARG A 106 9.34 7.19 -11.82
CA ARG A 106 10.63 6.56 -11.57
C ARG A 106 10.64 5.74 -10.30
N VAL A 107 11.30 4.57 -10.35
CA VAL A 107 11.46 3.67 -9.20
C VAL A 107 12.92 3.27 -9.04
N SER A 108 13.40 3.27 -7.79
CA SER A 108 14.64 2.61 -7.40
C SER A 108 14.39 1.67 -6.22
N ALA A 109 15.20 0.63 -6.07
CA ALA A 109 15.04 -0.31 -4.99
C ALA A 109 16.38 -0.90 -4.54
N ILE A 110 16.41 -1.33 -3.29
CA ILE A 110 17.45 -2.18 -2.70
C ILE A 110 16.79 -3.39 -2.06
N GLY A 111 17.55 -4.46 -1.87
CA GLY A 111 17.06 -5.64 -1.19
C GLY A 111 18.19 -6.51 -0.66
N ALA A 112 17.84 -7.46 0.19
CA ALA A 112 18.76 -8.43 0.76
C ALA A 112 18.10 -9.80 0.88
N ARG A 113 18.83 -10.84 0.50
CA ARG A 113 18.50 -12.23 0.77
C ARG A 113 19.10 -12.60 2.13
N LEU A 114 18.28 -12.68 3.16
CA LEU A 114 18.71 -12.94 4.55
C LEU A 114 18.56 -14.41 4.96
N SER A 115 18.11 -15.29 4.05
CA SER A 115 17.98 -16.73 4.30
C SER A 115 18.49 -17.52 3.11
N GLU A 116 19.26 -18.57 3.39
CA GLU A 116 19.71 -19.53 2.37
C GLU A 116 18.58 -20.45 1.88
N GLU A 117 17.47 -20.51 2.61
CA GLU A 117 16.28 -21.28 2.22
C GLU A 117 15.52 -20.71 1.02
N LEU A 118 15.86 -19.48 0.61
CA LEU A 118 15.24 -18.82 -0.55
C LEU A 118 15.99 -19.16 -1.84
N ASN A 119 15.27 -19.18 -2.95
CA ASN A 119 15.86 -19.35 -4.27
C ASN A 119 16.88 -18.25 -4.60
N GLU A 120 17.86 -18.56 -5.45
CA GLU A 120 18.78 -17.56 -5.98
C GLU A 120 18.01 -16.46 -6.75
N GLY A 121 18.40 -15.20 -6.52
CA GLY A 121 17.75 -14.04 -7.14
C GLY A 121 16.50 -13.54 -6.43
N MET A 122 16.02 -14.27 -5.40
CA MET A 122 14.94 -13.82 -4.52
C MET A 122 15.51 -13.11 -3.29
N TYR A 123 14.69 -12.28 -2.67
CA TYR A 123 15.04 -11.54 -1.44
C TYR A 123 13.84 -11.52 -0.49
N ASN A 124 14.11 -11.50 0.79
CA ASN A 124 13.11 -11.41 1.83
C ASN A 124 13.11 -10.09 2.62
N TYR A 125 14.03 -9.18 2.27
CA TYR A 125 14.00 -7.79 2.70
C TYR A 125 14.18 -6.89 1.48
N GLY A 126 13.32 -5.90 1.32
CA GLY A 126 13.41 -4.93 0.24
C GLY A 126 12.86 -3.56 0.61
N LYS A 127 13.37 -2.53 -0.06
CA LYS A 127 12.88 -1.16 0.03
C LYS A 127 12.85 -0.53 -1.34
N LEU A 128 11.69 -0.01 -1.73
CA LEU A 128 11.53 0.78 -2.95
C LEU A 128 11.43 2.28 -2.63
N GLN A 129 11.77 3.08 -3.63
CA GLN A 129 11.50 4.52 -3.69
C GLN A 129 10.83 4.83 -5.02
N VAL A 130 9.76 5.60 -4.99
CA VAL A 130 9.02 6.04 -6.18
C VAL A 130 8.89 7.55 -6.20
N SER A 131 9.01 8.15 -7.37
CA SER A 131 8.70 9.57 -7.62
C SER A 131 7.55 9.72 -8.60
N PHE A 132 6.78 10.79 -8.45
CA PHE A 132 5.58 11.11 -9.21
C PHE A 132 5.73 12.43 -9.98
N GLU A 133 4.93 12.62 -11.03
CA GLU A 133 4.99 13.82 -11.90
C GLU A 133 4.78 15.14 -11.14
N ASP A 134 3.97 15.14 -10.06
CA ASP A 134 3.69 16.32 -9.23
C ASP A 134 4.79 16.65 -8.20
N GLY A 135 5.91 15.92 -8.25
CA GLY A 135 7.02 16.04 -7.32
C GLY A 135 6.85 15.26 -6.02
N ALA A 136 5.73 14.57 -5.82
CA ALA A 136 5.56 13.68 -4.68
C ALA A 136 6.57 12.52 -4.74
N VAL A 137 6.98 12.06 -3.57
CA VAL A 137 7.88 10.92 -3.41
C VAL A 137 7.34 9.96 -2.36
N GLY A 138 7.57 8.68 -2.58
CA GLY A 138 7.20 7.66 -1.63
C GLY A 138 8.30 6.63 -1.44
N TRP A 139 8.33 5.98 -0.29
CA TRP A 139 9.06 4.76 -0.11
C TRP A 139 8.23 3.72 0.63
N TYR A 140 8.47 2.47 0.29
CA TYR A 140 7.89 1.32 0.96
C TYR A 140 8.99 0.30 1.29
N GLU A 141 8.93 -0.25 2.49
CA GLU A 141 9.84 -1.28 2.98
C GLU A 141 9.06 -2.52 3.38
N ALA A 142 9.56 -3.69 2.99
CA ALA A 142 8.99 -4.96 3.37
C ALA A 142 10.08 -5.96 3.76
N GLY A 143 9.81 -6.75 4.79
CA GLY A 143 10.68 -7.84 5.21
C GLY A 143 9.88 -9.01 5.77
N TRP A 144 10.22 -10.23 5.34
CA TRP A 144 9.60 -11.47 5.81
C TRP A 144 10.62 -12.43 6.38
N GLY A 145 10.31 -13.00 7.52
CA GLY A 145 11.10 -14.10 8.07
C GLY A 145 11.35 -14.03 9.56
N PRO A 146 11.99 -15.08 10.12
CA PRO A 146 12.27 -15.16 11.55
C PRO A 146 13.27 -14.12 12.04
N MET A 147 14.04 -13.49 11.12
CA MET A 147 15.03 -12.46 11.43
C MET A 147 14.44 -11.05 11.48
N MET A 148 13.17 -10.85 11.14
CA MET A 148 12.56 -9.53 11.17
C MET A 148 12.30 -9.06 12.61
N SER A 149 12.43 -7.76 12.83
CA SER A 149 12.14 -7.15 14.12
C SER A 149 10.68 -6.69 14.16
N GLU A 150 9.98 -7.05 15.21
CA GLU A 150 8.62 -6.54 15.49
C GLU A 150 8.61 -5.15 16.12
N VAL A 151 9.74 -4.70 16.66
CA VAL A 151 9.81 -3.45 17.42
C VAL A 151 10.07 -2.24 16.52
N ALA A 152 10.81 -2.40 15.42
CA ALA A 152 11.25 -1.30 14.54
C ALA A 152 10.50 -1.25 13.22
N PHE A 153 9.22 -1.58 13.21
CA PHE A 153 8.57 -1.93 11.96
C PHE A 153 7.41 -1.05 11.54
N PHE A 154 7.01 -0.07 12.36
CA PHE A 154 5.77 0.65 12.07
C PHE A 154 6.02 2.09 11.67
N VAL A 155 6.07 2.34 10.36
CA VAL A 155 6.04 3.68 9.79
C VAL A 155 4.93 3.75 8.76
N LYS A 156 3.91 4.57 9.03
CA LYS A 156 2.84 4.88 8.09
C LYS A 156 2.52 6.35 8.27
N ASP A 157 3.25 7.19 7.54
CA ASP A 157 3.06 8.62 7.62
C ASP A 157 3.18 9.30 6.26
N VAL A 158 2.60 10.48 6.19
CA VAL A 158 2.62 11.35 5.02
C VAL A 158 2.90 12.78 5.46
N VAL A 159 3.86 13.41 4.82
CA VAL A 159 4.24 14.80 5.05
C VAL A 159 3.88 15.62 3.81
N GLY A 160 3.26 16.75 4.01
CA GLY A 160 2.96 17.73 2.97
C GLY A 160 3.23 19.15 3.43
N PRO A 161 3.03 20.16 2.56
CA PRO A 161 3.29 21.56 2.90
C PRO A 161 2.48 22.10 4.09
N LYS A 162 1.30 21.53 4.35
CA LYS A 162 0.41 22.01 5.44
C LYS A 162 0.57 21.23 6.75
N GLY A 163 1.42 20.20 6.79
CA GLY A 163 1.62 19.40 8.00
C GLY A 163 1.96 17.93 7.69
N CYS A 164 1.68 17.07 8.64
CA CYS A 164 1.82 15.63 8.43
C CYS A 164 0.69 14.85 9.09
N VAL A 165 0.40 13.69 8.53
CA VAL A 165 -0.54 12.71 9.08
C VAL A 165 0.17 11.39 9.29
N SER A 166 -0.06 10.75 10.42
CA SER A 166 0.56 9.48 10.78
C SER A 166 -0.47 8.54 11.37
N ILE A 167 -0.42 7.27 11.01
CA ILE A 167 -1.09 6.24 11.78
C ILE A 167 -0.27 6.07 13.07
N ALA A 168 -0.88 6.35 14.22
CA ALA A 168 -0.24 6.32 15.53
C ALA A 168 -0.85 5.19 16.37
N GLY A 169 0.02 4.40 16.99
CA GLY A 169 -0.38 3.27 17.83
C GLY A 169 -0.78 2.04 17.02
N MET A 170 -0.07 0.96 17.27
CA MET A 170 -0.62 -0.39 17.17
C MET A 170 -0.74 -0.89 18.59
N LYS A 171 -1.82 -1.57 18.91
CA LYS A 171 -1.89 -2.34 20.17
C LYS A 171 -0.71 -3.29 20.18
N ASP A 172 0.09 -3.24 21.26
CA ASP A 172 1.17 -4.20 21.47
C ASP A 172 0.59 -5.62 21.31
N GLY A 173 1.27 -6.41 20.48
CA GLY A 173 0.81 -7.67 19.94
C GLY A 173 0.14 -8.61 20.94
N GLU A 174 -1.16 -8.63 20.94
CA GLU A 174 -1.85 -9.89 21.18
C GLU A 174 -1.59 -10.76 19.95
N GLU A 175 -1.06 -11.97 20.14
CA GLU A 175 -1.07 -12.99 19.10
C GLU A 175 -2.51 -13.15 18.61
N THR A 176 -2.82 -12.63 17.45
CA THR A 176 -4.14 -12.73 16.83
C THR A 176 -4.01 -13.55 15.58
N ASP A 177 -4.99 -14.43 15.35
CA ASP A 177 -5.12 -15.17 14.09
C ASP A 177 -5.62 -14.26 12.94
N ASP A 178 -5.86 -12.97 13.23
CA ASP A 178 -6.33 -11.99 12.25
C ASP A 178 -5.18 -11.58 11.32
N VAL A 179 -5.31 -11.96 10.05
CA VAL A 179 -4.33 -11.72 8.98
C VAL A 179 -4.05 -10.23 8.77
N ASP A 180 -5.04 -9.37 9.03
CA ASP A 180 -4.93 -7.92 8.86
C ASP A 180 -4.64 -7.14 10.15
N ALA A 181 -4.34 -7.83 11.25
CA ALA A 181 -3.99 -7.16 12.51
C ALA A 181 -2.91 -6.09 12.35
N HIS A 182 -1.95 -6.32 11.44
CA HIS A 182 -0.87 -5.40 11.11
C HIS A 182 -1.31 -4.11 10.37
N SER A 183 -2.53 -4.06 9.84
CA SER A 183 -3.08 -2.88 9.16
C SER A 183 -3.98 -2.02 10.06
N LYS A 184 -4.42 -2.56 11.21
CA LYS A 184 -5.28 -1.84 12.15
C LYS A 184 -4.55 -0.67 12.80
N ALA A 185 -5.28 0.42 13.01
CA ALA A 185 -4.80 1.62 13.65
C ALA A 185 -5.64 1.93 14.90
N GLU A 186 -5.01 2.34 16.00
CA GLU A 186 -5.75 2.87 17.16
C GLU A 186 -6.19 4.30 16.90
N SER A 187 -5.34 5.08 16.27
CA SER A 187 -5.61 6.48 15.96
C SER A 187 -4.78 6.98 14.79
N ILE A 188 -5.25 8.07 14.21
CA ILE A 188 -4.51 8.87 13.24
C ILE A 188 -4.18 10.20 13.91
N LYS A 189 -2.92 10.59 13.83
CA LYS A 189 -2.45 11.89 14.32
C LYS A 189 -2.24 12.84 13.15
N LEU A 190 -2.90 13.99 13.20
CA LEU A 190 -2.70 15.10 12.26
C LEU A 190 -1.95 16.24 12.94
N HIS A 191 -0.80 16.60 12.39
CA HIS A 191 -0.02 17.77 12.78
C HIS A 191 -0.19 18.89 11.76
N HIS A 192 -0.39 20.13 12.21
CA HIS A 192 -0.54 21.32 11.38
C HIS A 192 0.76 22.12 11.32
N ALA A 193 1.24 22.45 10.13
CA ALA A 193 2.46 23.20 9.92
C ALA A 193 2.32 24.72 10.02
N GLU A 194 1.10 25.23 10.14
CA GLU A 194 0.82 26.66 10.23
C GLU A 194 1.45 27.28 11.48
N LEU A 195 2.18 28.38 11.31
CA LEU A 195 2.79 29.12 12.39
C LEU A 195 2.02 30.43 12.65
N ASN A 196 1.97 30.84 13.93
CA ASN A 196 1.45 32.12 14.35
C ASN A 196 2.52 33.24 14.18
N ASP A 197 2.16 34.49 14.50
CA ASP A 197 3.06 35.64 14.38
C ASP A 197 4.33 35.56 15.25
N ASN A 198 4.35 34.69 16.26
CA ASN A 198 5.49 34.43 17.13
C ASN A 198 6.40 33.29 16.61
N GLY A 199 6.04 32.65 15.50
CA GLY A 199 6.74 31.51 14.94
C GLY A 199 6.47 30.17 15.65
N GLU A 200 5.42 30.10 16.46
CA GLU A 200 4.95 28.88 17.11
C GLU A 200 3.82 28.23 16.31
N PHE A 201 3.56 26.94 16.51
CA PHE A 201 2.44 26.28 15.83
C PHE A 201 1.12 26.94 16.21
N ALA A 202 0.35 27.35 15.18
CA ALA A 202 -0.93 28.04 15.34
C ALA A 202 -2.05 27.08 15.81
N LYS A 203 -1.90 25.77 15.55
CA LYS A 203 -2.86 24.73 15.92
C LYS A 203 -2.15 23.60 16.65
N GLN A 204 -2.88 22.99 17.58
CA GLN A 204 -2.43 21.75 18.24
C GLN A 204 -2.67 20.56 17.30
N ASP A 205 -1.95 19.46 17.55
CA ASP A 205 -2.14 18.21 16.88
C ASP A 205 -3.55 17.66 17.16
N GLU A 206 -4.18 17.09 16.13
CA GLU A 206 -5.48 16.42 16.23
C GLU A 206 -5.28 14.91 16.29
N ILE A 207 -6.05 14.25 17.15
CA ILE A 207 -6.09 12.78 17.23
C ILE A 207 -7.47 12.34 16.75
N ILE A 208 -7.48 11.48 15.74
CA ILE A 208 -8.68 10.87 15.17
C ILE A 208 -8.70 9.42 15.66
N ASP A 209 -9.71 9.07 16.43
CA ASP A 209 -9.90 7.72 16.97
C ASP A 209 -10.35 6.75 15.85
N CYS A 210 -9.75 5.56 15.83
CA CYS A 210 -10.00 4.49 14.86
C CYS A 210 -10.36 3.16 15.55
N ALA A 211 -10.87 3.19 16.79
CA ALA A 211 -11.03 2.00 17.63
C ALA A 211 -12.03 0.95 17.09
N ASP A 212 -12.98 1.35 16.26
CA ASP A 212 -14.06 0.47 15.74
C ASP A 212 -13.76 -0.08 14.34
N GLU A 213 -12.58 -0.66 14.14
CA GLU A 213 -12.22 -1.24 12.86
C GLU A 213 -12.69 -2.69 12.73
N PRO A 214 -13.21 -3.10 11.54
CA PRO A 214 -13.61 -4.47 11.30
C PRO A 214 -12.41 -5.43 11.33
N ASP A 215 -12.66 -6.69 11.58
CA ASP A 215 -11.71 -7.77 11.34
C ASP A 215 -11.54 -8.07 9.84
N HIS A 216 -10.67 -9.02 9.51
CA HIS A 216 -10.42 -9.44 8.12
C HIS A 216 -11.71 -9.82 7.38
N ASP A 217 -12.56 -10.64 8.00
CA ASP A 217 -13.81 -11.08 7.36
C ASP A 217 -14.75 -9.89 7.09
N GLY A 218 -14.82 -8.94 8.02
CA GLY A 218 -15.58 -7.70 7.87
C GLY A 218 -15.02 -6.81 6.74
N LEU A 219 -13.71 -6.75 6.57
CA LEU A 219 -13.08 -6.03 5.46
C LEU A 219 -13.36 -6.73 4.13
N CYS A 220 -13.23 -8.04 4.03
CA CYS A 220 -13.60 -8.81 2.84
C CYS A 220 -15.08 -8.62 2.47
N TYR A 221 -15.97 -8.56 3.47
CA TYR A 221 -17.39 -8.28 3.23
C TYR A 221 -17.58 -6.88 2.62
N ARG A 222 -16.87 -5.87 3.12
CA ARG A 222 -16.93 -4.49 2.57
C ARG A 222 -16.41 -4.41 1.12
N GLU A 223 -15.40 -5.18 0.76
CA GLU A 223 -14.95 -5.25 -0.64
C GLU A 223 -16.06 -5.75 -1.56
N GLN A 224 -16.80 -6.79 -1.12
CA GLN A 224 -17.94 -7.30 -1.89
C GLN A 224 -19.10 -6.29 -1.94
N GLU A 225 -19.34 -5.51 -0.88
CA GLU A 225 -20.31 -4.41 -0.91
C GLU A 225 -19.91 -3.31 -1.91
N VAL A 226 -18.63 -2.94 -1.96
CA VAL A 226 -18.12 -1.99 -2.97
C VAL A 226 -18.33 -2.51 -4.38
N PHE A 227 -18.04 -3.80 -4.62
CA PHE A 227 -18.25 -4.43 -5.92
C PHE A 227 -19.72 -4.45 -6.30
N LEU A 228 -20.61 -4.89 -5.39
CA LEU A 228 -22.04 -4.89 -5.62
C LEU A 228 -22.59 -3.48 -5.87
N ASN A 229 -22.16 -2.50 -5.08
CA ASN A 229 -22.54 -1.10 -5.27
C ASN A 229 -22.07 -0.56 -6.63
N ALA A 230 -20.87 -0.91 -7.07
CA ALA A 230 -20.36 -0.50 -8.37
C ALA A 230 -21.22 -1.04 -9.54
N ILE A 231 -21.74 -2.26 -9.38
CA ILE A 231 -22.64 -2.86 -10.38
C ILE A 231 -24.01 -2.22 -10.34
N THR A 232 -24.62 -2.10 -9.16
CA THR A 232 -26.02 -1.69 -9.00
C THR A 232 -26.25 -0.21 -9.27
N ASN A 233 -25.27 0.63 -8.95
CA ASN A 233 -25.33 2.09 -9.09
C ASN A 233 -24.46 2.63 -10.23
N ASP A 234 -23.91 1.76 -11.07
CA ASP A 234 -23.06 2.10 -12.22
C ASP A 234 -21.89 3.03 -11.87
N VAL A 235 -21.25 2.77 -10.73
CA VAL A 235 -20.14 3.61 -10.24
C VAL A 235 -18.97 3.57 -11.23
N ASP A 236 -18.35 4.72 -11.50
CA ASP A 236 -17.13 4.81 -12.29
C ASP A 236 -15.93 4.26 -11.49
N LEU A 237 -15.25 3.27 -12.05
CA LEU A 237 -14.06 2.63 -11.48
C LEU A 237 -12.78 2.97 -12.27
N SER A 238 -12.80 4.02 -13.09
CA SER A 238 -11.64 4.37 -13.93
C SER A 238 -10.39 4.61 -13.11
N ASP A 239 -10.48 5.40 -12.04
CA ASP A 239 -9.35 5.67 -11.14
C ASP A 239 -8.86 4.39 -10.44
N HIS A 240 -9.78 3.52 -10.02
CA HIS A 240 -9.43 2.25 -9.38
C HIS A 240 -8.64 1.34 -10.32
N MET A 241 -9.06 1.25 -11.58
CA MET A 241 -8.37 0.45 -12.61
C MET A 241 -7.01 1.04 -12.98
N ASP A 242 -6.90 2.37 -13.08
CA ASP A 242 -5.63 3.04 -13.37
C ASP A 242 -4.63 2.90 -12.22
N ASP A 243 -5.09 3.03 -10.98
CA ASP A 243 -4.28 2.80 -9.77
C ASP A 243 -3.80 1.34 -9.70
N ALA A 244 -4.64 0.37 -10.09
CA ALA A 244 -4.26 -1.04 -10.11
C ALA A 244 -3.13 -1.33 -11.11
N VAL A 245 -3.15 -0.72 -12.28
CA VAL A 245 -2.05 -0.80 -13.25
C VAL A 245 -0.80 -0.08 -12.73
N ASN A 246 -0.95 1.12 -12.15
CA ASN A 246 0.18 1.90 -11.67
C ASN A 246 0.86 1.25 -10.45
N SER A 247 0.09 0.70 -9.52
CA SER A 247 0.65 0.01 -8.34
C SER A 247 1.43 -1.23 -8.74
N LEU A 248 0.90 -2.06 -9.65
CA LEU A 248 1.64 -3.19 -10.20
C LEU A 248 2.93 -2.75 -10.92
N ARG A 249 2.85 -1.71 -11.74
CA ARG A 249 4.00 -1.15 -12.48
C ARG A 249 5.10 -0.69 -11.54
N ILE A 250 4.76 -0.04 -10.42
CA ILE A 250 5.73 0.40 -9.41
C ILE A 250 6.44 -0.79 -8.76
N VAL A 251 5.71 -1.81 -8.30
CA VAL A 251 6.30 -2.92 -7.57
C VAL A 251 7.13 -3.85 -8.48
N LEU A 252 6.71 -4.06 -9.73
CA LEU A 252 7.51 -4.81 -10.70
C LEU A 252 8.77 -4.05 -11.11
N ALA A 253 8.70 -2.73 -11.27
CA ALA A 253 9.87 -1.90 -11.52
C ALA A 253 10.84 -1.90 -10.32
N ALA A 254 10.34 -2.05 -9.10
CA ALA A 254 11.19 -2.22 -7.92
C ALA A 254 11.97 -3.54 -7.95
N ASP A 255 11.33 -4.63 -8.34
CA ASP A 255 12.00 -5.93 -8.54
C ASP A 255 13.05 -5.87 -9.66
N GLU A 256 12.75 -5.18 -10.76
CA GLU A 256 13.71 -4.93 -11.83
C GLU A 256 14.89 -4.08 -11.33
N ALA A 257 14.62 -3.00 -10.59
CA ALA A 257 15.65 -2.13 -10.02
C ALA A 257 16.57 -2.91 -9.06
N PHE A 258 16.03 -3.78 -8.23
CA PHE A 258 16.81 -4.67 -7.36
C PHE A 258 17.72 -5.60 -8.19
N LYS A 259 17.16 -6.30 -9.18
CA LYS A 259 17.89 -7.26 -10.01
C LYS A 259 19.00 -6.62 -10.85
N THR A 260 18.77 -5.41 -11.34
CA THR A 260 19.71 -4.70 -12.23
C THR A 260 20.64 -3.75 -11.50
N GLY A 261 20.33 -3.36 -10.27
CA GLY A 261 21.02 -2.30 -9.53
C GLY A 261 20.82 -0.91 -10.14
N LYS A 262 19.81 -0.72 -10.98
CA LYS A 262 19.55 0.53 -11.71
C LYS A 262 18.18 1.08 -11.36
N THR A 263 18.05 2.39 -11.45
CA THR A 263 16.74 3.06 -11.44
C THR A 263 15.98 2.74 -12.72
N VAL A 264 14.68 2.52 -12.59
CA VAL A 264 13.75 2.24 -13.68
C VAL A 264 12.86 3.46 -13.91
N ASP A 265 12.87 4.00 -15.12
CA ASP A 265 11.92 5.03 -15.57
C ASP A 265 10.60 4.32 -15.99
N LEU A 266 9.46 4.88 -15.57
CA LEU A 266 8.14 4.29 -15.78
C LEU A 266 7.41 4.91 -16.98
#